data_34ae842432b4dceb5a6820d3f8e169ad
#
_entry.id   34ae842432b4dceb5a6820d3f8e169ad
#
_cell.length_a   1.000
_cell.length_b   1.000
_cell.length_c   1.000
_cell.angle_alpha   90.00
_cell.angle_beta   90.00
_cell.angle_gamma   90.00
#
_symmetry.space_group_name_H-M   'P 1'
#
loop_
_entity.id
_entity.type
_entity.pdbx_description
1 polymer ?
#
loop_
_entity_poly.entity_id
_entity_poly.type
_entity_poly.pdbx_seq_one_letter_code
_entity_poly.pdbx_strand_id
1 'polypeptide(L)'
;MKPDSLIFDLDGTLWDTTEPCARAWNLGLERFGISSRKITSADIASVTGLPYDKCVAVIFPDISQHDLLRLVDQLNAAEKEIILAEGGRLYDGVAKGLVELGQRFPLFLVSNCQAWYLDWFLAWSKLKSVFQDYESYGNTGKPKADNITAIKKRNRLFCPVYIGDTVNDYEAALKAEVAFIHLDHGFGSPVDAVLSL
;
A
#
# COMPACT_ATOMS: atom_id res chain seq x y z
N MET A 1 -4.43 4.90 -26.32
CA MET A 1 -5.49 3.86 -26.22
C MET A 1 -6.39 4.19 -25.06
N LYS A 2 -7.68 3.87 -25.13
CA LYS A 2 -8.61 4.07 -24.01
C LYS A 2 -8.35 2.96 -22.96
N PRO A 3 -8.27 3.26 -21.65
CA PRO A 3 -8.09 2.23 -20.63
C PRO A 3 -9.29 1.25 -20.61
N ASP A 4 -8.98 -0.01 -20.36
CA ASP A 4 -9.99 -1.06 -20.19
C ASP A 4 -10.23 -1.40 -18.71
N SER A 5 -9.33 -1.01 -17.82
CA SER A 5 -9.37 -1.30 -16.40
C SER A 5 -8.46 -0.37 -15.58
N LEU A 6 -8.72 -0.27 -14.27
CA LEU A 6 -7.93 0.54 -13.35
C LEU A 6 -7.41 -0.36 -12.21
N ILE A 7 -6.11 -0.25 -11.92
CA ILE A 7 -5.46 -0.94 -10.81
C ILE A 7 -4.97 0.14 -9.83
N PHE A 8 -5.38 0.07 -8.58
CA PHE A 8 -5.02 1.05 -7.56
C PHE A 8 -3.94 0.51 -6.62
N ASP A 9 -3.06 1.37 -6.17
CA ASP A 9 -2.37 1.16 -4.90
C ASP A 9 -3.30 1.45 -3.72
N LEU A 10 -2.84 1.23 -2.51
CA LEU A 10 -3.63 1.36 -1.29
C LEU A 10 -3.20 2.56 -0.44
N ASP A 11 -2.04 2.44 0.21
CA ASP A 11 -1.57 3.40 1.20
C ASP A 11 -1.02 4.66 0.52
N GLY A 12 -1.54 5.85 0.89
CA GLY A 12 -1.24 7.10 0.19
C GLY A 12 -2.10 7.35 -1.04
N THR A 13 -2.75 6.31 -1.56
CA THR A 13 -3.61 6.39 -2.74
C THR A 13 -5.09 6.41 -2.38
N LEU A 14 -5.56 5.44 -1.60
CA LEU A 14 -6.96 5.29 -1.22
C LEU A 14 -7.22 5.67 0.23
N TRP A 15 -6.26 5.41 1.12
CA TRP A 15 -6.40 5.74 2.53
C TRP A 15 -5.05 6.12 3.17
N ASP A 16 -5.15 6.67 4.38
CA ASP A 16 -4.04 7.09 5.23
C ASP A 16 -4.14 6.40 6.59
N THR A 17 -3.11 5.63 6.93
CA THR A 17 -2.94 4.95 8.22
C THR A 17 -1.68 5.39 8.95
N THR A 18 -1.01 6.44 8.49
CA THR A 18 0.29 6.86 9.04
C THR A 18 0.23 7.12 10.54
N GLU A 19 -0.84 7.71 11.03
CA GLU A 19 -1.00 8.03 12.45
C GLU A 19 -1.27 6.78 13.31
N PRO A 20 -2.24 5.91 13.02
CA PRO A 20 -2.40 4.67 13.76
C PRO A 20 -1.21 3.73 13.64
N CYS A 21 -0.54 3.64 12.48
CA CYS A 21 0.70 2.86 12.32
C CYS A 21 1.84 3.40 13.19
N ALA A 22 2.00 4.74 13.29
CA ALA A 22 3.01 5.32 14.17
C ALA A 22 2.76 4.97 15.64
N ARG A 23 1.50 5.00 16.11
CA ARG A 23 1.15 4.54 17.46
C ARG A 23 1.44 3.05 17.65
N ALA A 24 1.08 2.24 16.68
CA ALA A 24 1.32 0.80 16.70
C ALA A 24 2.82 0.47 16.76
N TRP A 25 3.62 1.15 15.96
CA TRP A 25 5.06 0.93 15.97
C TRP A 25 5.68 1.36 17.30
N ASN A 26 5.26 2.48 17.90
CA ASN A 26 5.72 2.88 19.23
C ASN A 26 5.35 1.84 20.30
N LEU A 27 4.14 1.29 20.26
CA LEU A 27 3.71 0.20 21.15
C LEU A 27 4.56 -1.07 20.93
N GLY A 28 4.82 -1.43 19.68
CA GLY A 28 5.67 -2.58 19.34
C GLY A 28 7.12 -2.38 19.80
N LEU A 29 7.68 -1.18 19.65
CA LEU A 29 9.02 -0.83 20.14
C LEU A 29 9.12 -0.93 21.66
N GLU A 30 8.14 -0.41 22.38
CA GLU A 30 8.07 -0.54 23.84
C GLU A 30 8.08 -2.01 24.28
N ARG A 31 7.26 -2.85 23.64
CA ARG A 31 7.20 -4.29 23.90
C ARG A 31 8.49 -5.01 23.52
N PHE A 32 9.21 -4.51 22.53
CA PHE A 32 10.52 -5.05 22.11
C PHE A 32 11.65 -4.59 23.03
N GLY A 33 11.44 -3.55 23.86
CA GLY A 33 12.44 -2.95 24.75
C GLY A 33 13.25 -1.83 24.13
N ILE A 34 12.82 -1.25 23.02
CA ILE A 34 13.43 -0.08 22.40
C ILE A 34 12.64 1.18 22.80
N SER A 35 13.24 2.01 23.65
CA SER A 35 12.64 3.28 24.12
C SER A 35 13.35 4.54 23.61
N SER A 36 14.46 4.38 22.91
CA SER A 36 15.34 5.49 22.49
C SER A 36 14.84 6.26 21.27
N ARG A 37 13.86 5.71 20.52
CA ARG A 37 13.31 6.33 19.31
C ARG A 37 11.78 6.35 19.38
N LYS A 38 11.20 7.51 19.05
CA LYS A 38 9.77 7.66 18.86
C LYS A 38 9.46 7.76 17.36
N ILE A 39 8.56 6.91 16.89
CA ILE A 39 8.10 6.90 15.50
C ILE A 39 6.96 7.92 15.35
N THR A 40 7.02 8.70 14.28
CA THR A 40 6.02 9.70 13.91
C THR A 40 5.27 9.26 12.65
N SER A 41 4.14 9.91 12.34
CA SER A 41 3.42 9.70 11.07
C SER A 41 4.30 10.02 9.86
N ALA A 42 5.21 10.99 9.98
CA ALA A 42 6.16 11.33 8.92
C ALA A 42 7.19 10.20 8.68
N ASP A 43 7.65 9.52 9.74
CA ASP A 43 8.52 8.34 9.58
C ASP A 43 7.79 7.23 8.82
N ILE A 44 6.53 6.95 9.17
CA ILE A 44 5.72 5.95 8.46
C ILE A 44 5.52 6.35 7.00
N ALA A 45 5.10 7.59 6.74
CA ALA A 45 4.91 8.10 5.38
C ALA A 45 6.17 7.95 4.52
N SER A 46 7.36 8.19 5.11
CA SER A 46 8.65 8.12 4.39
C SER A 46 9.03 6.74 3.88
N VAL A 47 8.44 5.68 4.43
CA VAL A 47 8.71 4.28 4.04
C VAL A 47 7.51 3.59 3.42
N THR A 48 6.33 4.23 3.42
CA THR A 48 5.13 3.69 2.80
C THR A 48 5.35 3.45 1.30
N GLY A 49 4.77 2.37 0.79
CA GLY A 49 5.00 1.91 -0.58
C GLY A 49 6.11 0.86 -0.71
N LEU A 50 6.93 0.65 0.33
CA LEU A 50 7.86 -0.48 0.41
C LEU A 50 7.19 -1.73 1.00
N PRO A 51 7.73 -2.94 0.77
CA PRO A 51 7.38 -4.14 1.55
C PRO A 51 7.64 -3.92 3.05
N TYR A 52 6.81 -4.50 3.90
CA TYR A 52 6.80 -4.22 5.34
C TYR A 52 8.15 -4.44 6.04
N ASP A 53 8.84 -5.54 5.73
CA ASP A 53 10.19 -5.84 6.25
C ASP A 53 11.22 -4.80 5.82
N LYS A 54 11.06 -4.24 4.62
CA LYS A 54 11.92 -3.16 4.09
C LYS A 54 11.63 -1.83 4.79
N CYS A 55 10.36 -1.53 5.09
CA CYS A 55 10.01 -0.37 5.90
C CYS A 55 10.74 -0.39 7.24
N VAL A 56 10.69 -1.52 7.95
CA VAL A 56 11.37 -1.67 9.24
C VAL A 56 12.88 -1.54 9.10
N ALA A 57 13.48 -2.17 8.09
CA ALA A 57 14.92 -2.12 7.85
C ALA A 57 15.42 -0.69 7.53
N VAL A 58 14.63 0.11 6.80
CA VAL A 58 14.96 1.52 6.49
C VAL A 58 14.90 2.38 7.75
N ILE A 59 13.91 2.18 8.60
CA ILE A 59 13.73 2.94 9.84
C ILE A 59 14.79 2.55 10.90
N PHE A 60 15.26 1.31 10.90
CA PHE A 60 16.23 0.76 11.84
C PHE A 60 17.45 0.17 11.14
N PRO A 61 18.27 0.99 10.45
CA PRO A 61 19.38 0.50 9.62
C PRO A 61 20.49 -0.21 10.41
N ASP A 62 20.64 0.12 11.69
CA ASP A 62 21.71 -0.41 12.56
C ASP A 62 21.31 -1.67 13.35
N ILE A 63 20.06 -2.15 13.18
CA ILE A 63 19.59 -3.35 13.88
C ILE A 63 20.24 -4.61 13.30
N SER A 64 20.58 -5.58 14.15
CA SER A 64 21.09 -6.86 13.67
C SER A 64 20.02 -7.60 12.84
N GLN A 65 20.43 -8.40 11.84
CA GLN A 65 19.48 -9.17 11.04
C GLN A 65 18.63 -10.12 11.89
N HIS A 66 19.19 -10.66 12.96
CA HIS A 66 18.46 -11.53 13.90
C HIS A 66 17.35 -10.74 14.63
N ASP A 67 17.67 -9.55 15.12
CA ASP A 67 16.71 -8.72 15.84
C ASP A 67 15.72 -8.04 14.90
N LEU A 68 16.11 -7.76 13.65
CA LEU A 68 15.22 -7.23 12.61
C LEU A 68 13.99 -8.12 12.41
N LEU A 69 14.18 -9.44 12.25
CA LEU A 69 13.06 -10.38 12.06
C LEU A 69 12.12 -10.36 13.26
N ARG A 70 12.67 -10.39 14.48
CA ARG A 70 11.87 -10.33 15.71
C ARG A 70 11.14 -9.00 15.86
N LEU A 71 11.79 -7.89 15.48
CA LEU A 71 11.18 -6.57 15.51
C LEU A 71 10.05 -6.48 14.47
N VAL A 72 10.24 -6.97 13.24
CA VAL A 72 9.21 -7.03 12.21
C VAL A 72 7.96 -7.75 12.73
N ASP A 73 8.13 -8.91 13.36
CA ASP A 73 7.02 -9.68 13.93
C ASP A 73 6.31 -8.90 15.05
N GLN A 74 7.07 -8.26 15.94
CA GLN A 74 6.52 -7.50 17.05
C GLN A 74 5.77 -6.23 16.58
N LEU A 75 6.32 -5.49 15.61
CA LEU A 75 5.69 -4.33 15.03
C LEU A 75 4.42 -4.72 14.26
N ASN A 76 4.48 -5.80 13.48
CA ASN A 76 3.32 -6.31 12.75
C ASN A 76 2.18 -6.75 13.69
N ALA A 77 2.50 -7.38 14.83
CA ALA A 77 1.50 -7.75 15.82
C ALA A 77 0.81 -6.53 16.46
N ALA A 78 1.59 -5.50 16.83
CA ALA A 78 1.06 -4.25 17.37
C ALA A 78 0.24 -3.47 16.33
N GLU A 79 0.71 -3.45 15.08
CA GLU A 79 0.00 -2.80 13.97
C GLU A 79 -1.35 -3.47 13.71
N LYS A 80 -1.37 -4.80 13.69
CA LYS A 80 -2.60 -5.55 13.55
C LYS A 80 -3.60 -5.25 14.68
N GLU A 81 -3.13 -5.16 15.93
CA GLU A 81 -3.98 -4.81 17.09
C GLU A 81 -4.65 -3.45 16.89
N ILE A 82 -3.89 -2.41 16.54
CA ILE A 82 -4.41 -1.05 16.40
C ILE A 82 -5.25 -0.87 15.14
N ILE A 83 -4.77 -1.34 13.99
CA ILE A 83 -5.48 -1.19 12.72
C ILE A 83 -6.80 -1.96 12.71
N LEU A 84 -6.87 -3.16 13.33
CA LEU A 84 -8.15 -3.88 13.43
C LEU A 84 -9.15 -3.17 14.35
N ALA A 85 -8.69 -2.41 15.34
CA ALA A 85 -9.55 -1.68 16.26
C ALA A 85 -10.06 -0.35 15.67
N GLU A 86 -9.19 0.38 14.95
CA GLU A 86 -9.45 1.77 14.59
C GLU A 86 -9.60 1.98 13.07
N GLY A 87 -8.91 1.18 12.26
CA GLY A 87 -8.81 1.39 10.81
C GLY A 87 -7.86 2.53 10.45
N GLY A 88 -8.12 3.12 9.30
CA GLY A 88 -7.45 4.30 8.76
C GLY A 88 -8.46 5.36 8.34
N ARG A 89 -8.00 6.36 7.60
CA ARG A 89 -8.83 7.42 7.04
C ARG A 89 -8.82 7.31 5.52
N LEU A 90 -9.99 7.08 4.90
CA LEU A 90 -10.10 7.24 3.44
C LEU A 90 -9.86 8.69 3.05
N TYR A 91 -9.16 8.91 1.95
CA TYR A 91 -9.08 10.25 1.38
C TYR A 91 -10.46 10.72 0.90
N ASP A 92 -10.66 12.04 0.89
CA ASP A 92 -11.93 12.63 0.53
C ASP A 92 -12.37 12.23 -0.89
N GLY A 93 -13.60 11.78 -1.02
CA GLY A 93 -14.17 11.36 -2.28
C GLY A 93 -13.83 9.92 -2.73
N VAL A 94 -12.87 9.22 -2.11
CA VAL A 94 -12.42 7.90 -2.54
C VAL A 94 -13.56 6.89 -2.59
N ALA A 95 -14.35 6.75 -1.52
CA ALA A 95 -15.44 5.77 -1.50
C ALA A 95 -16.45 6.00 -2.61
N LYS A 96 -16.87 7.26 -2.80
CA LYS A 96 -17.81 7.64 -3.87
C LYS A 96 -17.19 7.45 -5.25
N GLY A 97 -15.96 7.94 -5.44
CA GLY A 97 -15.23 7.85 -6.71
C GLY A 97 -15.01 6.41 -7.18
N LEU A 98 -14.63 5.50 -6.27
CA LEU A 98 -14.47 4.08 -6.60
C LEU A 98 -15.78 3.43 -7.04
N VAL A 99 -16.90 3.73 -6.37
CA VAL A 99 -18.23 3.23 -6.79
C VAL A 99 -18.61 3.76 -8.18
N GLU A 100 -18.38 5.04 -8.46
CA GLU A 100 -18.66 5.64 -9.76
C GLU A 100 -17.75 5.10 -10.87
N LEU A 101 -16.44 4.94 -10.57
CA LEU A 101 -15.48 4.34 -11.51
C LEU A 101 -15.80 2.86 -11.79
N GLY A 102 -16.21 2.12 -10.76
CA GLY A 102 -16.61 0.71 -10.88
C GLY A 102 -17.81 0.46 -11.78
N GLN A 103 -18.65 1.47 -12.02
CA GLN A 103 -19.74 1.41 -13.02
C GLN A 103 -19.22 1.51 -14.46
N ARG A 104 -17.98 1.98 -14.65
CA ARG A 104 -17.39 2.27 -15.97
C ARG A 104 -16.23 1.38 -16.31
N PHE A 105 -15.49 0.94 -15.31
CA PHE A 105 -14.26 0.16 -15.45
C PHE A 105 -14.23 -0.98 -14.44
N PRO A 106 -13.71 -2.17 -14.79
CA PRO A 106 -13.22 -3.14 -13.82
C PRO A 106 -12.13 -2.53 -12.94
N LEU A 107 -12.29 -2.65 -11.61
CA LEU A 107 -11.32 -2.11 -10.65
C LEU A 107 -10.55 -3.24 -9.97
N PHE A 108 -9.27 -2.99 -9.74
CA PHE A 108 -8.32 -3.91 -9.12
C PHE A 108 -7.49 -3.20 -8.06
N LEU A 109 -6.90 -3.96 -7.14
CA LEU A 109 -6.08 -3.40 -6.07
C LEU A 109 -4.78 -4.20 -5.96
N VAL A 110 -3.62 -3.53 -5.96
CA VAL A 110 -2.31 -4.16 -5.77
C VAL A 110 -1.46 -3.30 -4.84
N SER A 111 -1.06 -3.86 -3.70
CA SER A 111 -0.27 -3.15 -2.69
C SER A 111 0.94 -3.96 -2.19
N ASN A 112 1.93 -3.28 -1.61
CA ASN A 112 3.06 -3.90 -0.92
C ASN A 112 2.77 -4.22 0.56
N CYS A 113 1.53 -4.05 1.01
CA CYS A 113 1.13 -4.32 2.39
C CYS A 113 1.06 -5.82 2.72
N GLN A 114 0.84 -6.11 4.00
CA GLN A 114 0.58 -7.46 4.49
C GLN A 114 -0.78 -7.99 3.99
N ALA A 115 -0.93 -9.31 3.86
CA ALA A 115 -2.17 -9.93 3.40
C ALA A 115 -3.36 -9.57 4.30
N TRP A 116 -3.22 -9.71 5.63
CA TRP A 116 -4.27 -9.37 6.59
C TRP A 116 -4.71 -7.91 6.52
N TYR A 117 -3.78 -7.01 6.21
CA TYR A 117 -4.01 -5.57 6.13
C TYR A 117 -4.90 -5.21 4.94
N LEU A 118 -4.60 -5.80 3.77
CA LEU A 118 -5.43 -5.64 2.57
C LEU A 118 -6.84 -6.19 2.76
N ASP A 119 -6.96 -7.40 3.33
CA ASP A 119 -8.24 -8.01 3.64
C ASP A 119 -9.06 -7.16 4.62
N TRP A 120 -8.39 -6.58 5.63
CA TRP A 120 -9.03 -5.68 6.58
C TRP A 120 -9.51 -4.38 5.93
N PHE A 121 -8.67 -3.73 5.12
CA PHE A 121 -9.09 -2.54 4.35
C PHE A 121 -10.38 -2.81 3.57
N LEU A 122 -10.43 -3.89 2.83
CA LEU A 122 -11.59 -4.27 2.01
C LEU A 122 -12.85 -4.51 2.85
N ALA A 123 -12.71 -5.11 4.02
CA ALA A 123 -13.81 -5.37 4.95
C ALA A 123 -14.27 -4.09 5.66
N TRP A 124 -13.32 -3.33 6.21
CA TRP A 124 -13.57 -2.11 6.97
C TRP A 124 -14.19 -1.00 6.11
N SER A 125 -13.64 -0.76 4.93
CA SER A 125 -14.14 0.25 3.98
C SER A 125 -15.48 -0.13 3.33
N LYS A 126 -15.89 -1.41 3.39
CA LYS A 126 -17.04 -2.00 2.68
C LYS A 126 -16.92 -1.89 1.15
N LEU A 127 -15.71 -1.73 0.64
CA LEU A 127 -15.44 -1.59 -0.80
C LEU A 127 -15.04 -2.91 -1.48
N LYS A 128 -15.08 -4.04 -0.78
CA LYS A 128 -14.69 -5.33 -1.34
C LYS A 128 -15.40 -5.67 -2.65
N SER A 129 -16.71 -5.39 -2.73
CA SER A 129 -17.52 -5.69 -3.92
C SER A 129 -17.25 -4.76 -5.11
N VAL A 130 -16.52 -3.66 -4.90
CA VAL A 130 -16.15 -2.70 -5.95
C VAL A 130 -14.94 -3.21 -6.74
N PHE A 131 -14.05 -3.97 -6.10
CA PHE A 131 -12.88 -4.55 -6.74
C PHE A 131 -13.17 -5.96 -7.24
N GLN A 132 -12.83 -6.24 -8.50
CA GLN A 132 -12.99 -7.57 -9.09
C GLN A 132 -11.92 -8.55 -8.61
N ASP A 133 -10.72 -8.04 -8.36
CA ASP A 133 -9.59 -8.85 -7.90
C ASP A 133 -8.54 -7.96 -7.21
N TYR A 134 -7.72 -8.56 -6.35
CA TYR A 134 -6.70 -7.84 -5.61
C TYR A 134 -5.52 -8.74 -5.25
N GLU A 135 -4.36 -8.12 -5.02
CA GLU A 135 -3.14 -8.84 -4.63
C GLU A 135 -2.26 -8.00 -3.71
N SER A 136 -1.48 -8.67 -2.85
CA SER A 136 -0.53 -8.00 -1.99
C SER A 136 0.83 -8.71 -1.95
N TYR A 137 1.88 -7.96 -1.58
CA TYR A 137 3.18 -8.54 -1.29
C TYR A 137 3.08 -9.59 -0.16
N GLY A 138 2.32 -9.28 0.89
CA GLY A 138 2.14 -10.19 2.01
C GLY A 138 1.50 -11.53 1.66
N ASN A 139 0.73 -11.60 0.57
CA ASN A 139 0.13 -12.83 0.07
C ASN A 139 1.09 -13.64 -0.81
N THR A 140 1.85 -12.96 -1.68
CA THR A 140 2.64 -13.62 -2.71
C THR A 140 4.14 -13.69 -2.42
N GLY A 141 4.66 -12.80 -1.58
CA GLY A 141 6.10 -12.57 -1.39
C GLY A 141 6.80 -12.00 -2.63
N LYS A 142 6.03 -11.55 -3.63
CA LYS A 142 6.57 -11.06 -4.91
C LYS A 142 6.56 -9.54 -5.00
N PRO A 143 7.50 -8.94 -5.75
CA PRO A 143 7.50 -7.51 -6.02
C PRO A 143 6.16 -7.00 -6.59
N LYS A 144 5.83 -5.73 -6.35
CA LYS A 144 4.60 -5.08 -6.83
C LYS A 144 4.41 -5.24 -8.35
N ALA A 145 5.47 -5.11 -9.14
CA ALA A 145 5.42 -5.29 -10.59
C ALA A 145 4.95 -6.69 -11.01
N ASP A 146 5.39 -7.73 -10.30
CA ASP A 146 4.98 -9.10 -10.56
C ASP A 146 3.51 -9.32 -10.19
N ASN A 147 3.05 -8.68 -9.09
CA ASN A 147 1.66 -8.71 -8.66
C ASN A 147 0.75 -7.97 -9.66
N ILE A 148 1.16 -6.81 -10.18
CA ILE A 148 0.46 -6.10 -11.26
C ILE A 148 0.37 -7.00 -12.50
N THR A 149 1.48 -7.61 -12.89
CA THR A 149 1.53 -8.54 -14.03
C THR A 149 0.61 -9.75 -13.82
N ALA A 150 0.54 -10.30 -12.61
CA ALA A 150 -0.34 -11.41 -12.27
C ALA A 150 -1.82 -11.02 -12.36
N ILE A 151 -2.21 -9.86 -11.82
CA ILE A 151 -3.56 -9.29 -11.96
C ILE A 151 -3.90 -9.12 -13.44
N LYS A 152 -3.01 -8.47 -14.22
CA LYS A 152 -3.17 -8.25 -15.66
C LYS A 152 -3.44 -9.56 -16.42
N LYS A 153 -2.65 -10.60 -16.16
CA LYS A 153 -2.75 -11.89 -16.85
C LYS A 153 -4.01 -12.68 -16.46
N ARG A 154 -4.27 -12.84 -15.15
CA ARG A 154 -5.39 -13.70 -14.69
C ARG A 154 -6.76 -13.08 -15.00
N ASN A 155 -6.82 -11.75 -15.12
CA ASN A 155 -8.04 -11.02 -15.49
C ASN A 155 -8.10 -10.64 -16.98
N ARG A 156 -7.09 -11.01 -17.80
CA ARG A 156 -7.03 -10.73 -19.24
C ARG A 156 -7.16 -9.25 -19.59
N LEU A 157 -6.45 -8.40 -18.84
CA LEU A 157 -6.46 -6.95 -19.07
C LEU A 157 -5.49 -6.60 -20.20
N PHE A 158 -5.94 -5.79 -21.16
CA PHE A 158 -5.15 -5.43 -22.34
C PHE A 158 -4.53 -4.05 -22.21
N CYS A 159 -5.26 -3.09 -21.63
CA CYS A 159 -4.84 -1.70 -21.49
C CYS A 159 -5.15 -1.16 -20.08
N PRO A 160 -4.65 -1.82 -19.00
CA PRO A 160 -4.84 -1.34 -17.66
C PRO A 160 -4.06 -0.06 -17.39
N VAL A 161 -4.54 0.74 -16.43
CA VAL A 161 -3.82 1.87 -15.86
C VAL A 161 -3.60 1.61 -14.38
N TYR A 162 -2.36 1.75 -13.91
CA TYR A 162 -2.02 1.71 -12.49
C TYR A 162 -2.07 3.11 -11.91
N ILE A 163 -2.67 3.26 -10.73
CA ILE A 163 -2.87 4.53 -10.04
C ILE A 163 -2.21 4.41 -8.67
N GLY A 164 -1.28 5.29 -8.38
CA GLY A 164 -0.51 5.29 -7.14
C GLY A 164 0.12 6.65 -6.85
N ASP A 165 0.80 6.78 -5.73
CA ASP A 165 1.32 8.06 -5.25
C ASP A 165 2.86 8.09 -5.11
N THR A 166 3.54 6.95 -5.27
CA THR A 166 4.98 6.85 -5.04
C THR A 166 5.79 6.59 -6.31
N VAL A 167 7.09 6.90 -6.26
CA VAL A 167 8.06 6.49 -7.30
C VAL A 167 8.09 4.96 -7.45
N ASN A 168 7.94 4.21 -6.34
CA ASN A 168 7.87 2.76 -6.39
C ASN A 168 6.67 2.24 -7.20
N ASP A 169 5.54 2.95 -7.18
CA ASP A 169 4.36 2.65 -7.98
C ASP A 169 4.62 2.85 -9.47
N TYR A 170 5.23 3.99 -9.77
CA TYR A 170 5.64 4.30 -11.15
C TYR A 170 6.60 3.25 -11.71
N GLU A 171 7.66 2.91 -10.96
CA GLU A 171 8.62 1.89 -11.39
C GLU A 171 7.99 0.50 -11.55
N ALA A 172 7.05 0.15 -10.64
CA ALA A 172 6.33 -1.11 -10.72
C ALA A 172 5.40 -1.16 -11.94
N ALA A 173 4.69 -0.07 -12.23
CA ALA A 173 3.84 0.05 -13.42
C ALA A 173 4.68 -0.04 -14.70
N LEU A 174 5.83 0.66 -14.76
CA LEU A 174 6.75 0.61 -15.89
C LEU A 174 7.27 -0.81 -16.15
N LYS A 175 7.72 -1.51 -15.10
CA LYS A 175 8.19 -2.90 -15.19
C LYS A 175 7.09 -3.88 -15.62
N ALA A 176 5.85 -3.61 -15.24
CA ALA A 176 4.68 -4.41 -15.62
C ALA A 176 4.12 -4.04 -17.01
N GLU A 177 4.72 -3.05 -17.69
CA GLU A 177 4.23 -2.51 -18.96
C GLU A 177 2.77 -2.04 -18.87
N VAL A 178 2.49 -1.20 -17.86
CA VAL A 178 1.18 -0.63 -17.56
C VAL A 178 1.33 0.89 -17.50
N ALA A 179 0.36 1.62 -18.07
CA ALA A 179 0.33 3.07 -17.97
C ALA A 179 0.13 3.48 -16.50
N PHE A 180 0.67 4.64 -16.11
CA PHE A 180 0.61 5.12 -14.74
C PHE A 180 -0.07 6.48 -14.61
N ILE A 181 -0.83 6.66 -13.55
CA ILE A 181 -1.37 7.95 -13.11
C ILE A 181 -0.86 8.20 -11.70
N HIS A 182 -0.19 9.33 -11.51
CA HIS A 182 0.26 9.77 -10.19
C HIS A 182 -0.84 10.53 -9.45
N LEU A 183 -0.98 10.28 -8.15
CA LEU A 183 -1.87 11.03 -7.26
C LEU A 183 -1.05 11.92 -6.31
N ASP A 184 -1.21 13.22 -6.44
CA ASP A 184 -0.42 14.23 -5.72
C ASP A 184 -0.73 14.34 -4.22
N HIS A 185 -1.83 13.75 -3.74
CA HIS A 185 -2.24 13.87 -2.34
C HIS A 185 -1.61 12.83 -1.41
N GLY A 186 -0.85 11.87 -1.96
CA GLY A 186 -0.24 10.78 -1.22
C GLY A 186 1.08 11.15 -0.52
N PHE A 187 1.89 10.14 -0.23
CA PHE A 187 3.14 10.29 0.53
C PHE A 187 4.35 10.51 -0.37
N GLY A 188 4.24 10.15 -1.64
CA GLY A 188 5.32 10.26 -2.61
C GLY A 188 5.55 11.67 -3.11
N SER A 189 6.78 11.94 -3.56
CA SER A 189 7.06 13.17 -4.33
C SER A 189 6.52 13.05 -5.75
N PRO A 190 6.15 14.18 -6.38
CA PRO A 190 5.75 14.19 -7.79
C PRO A 190 6.78 13.48 -8.67
N VAL A 191 6.30 12.64 -9.57
CA VAL A 191 7.16 11.91 -10.52
C VAL A 191 7.20 12.70 -11.80
N ASP A 192 8.31 13.39 -12.07
CA ASP A 192 8.50 14.26 -13.25
C ASP A 192 8.26 13.57 -14.61
N ALA A 193 8.27 12.24 -14.62
CA ALA A 193 8.10 11.45 -15.82
C ALA A 193 6.65 11.02 -16.13
N VAL A 194 5.70 11.43 -15.31
CA VAL A 194 4.35 11.00 -15.45
C VAL A 194 3.50 12.06 -16.04
N LEU A 195 3.75 12.45 -17.07
CA LEU A 195 2.78 13.00 -17.68
C LEU A 195 2.55 13.46 -18.82
N SER A 196 1.84 13.20 -19.27
CA SER A 196 1.06 13.73 -20.32
C SER A 196 0.27 12.66 -21.00
N LEU A 197 -0.78 12.29 -20.42
CA LEU A 197 -1.94 11.82 -21.17
C LEU A 197 -3.01 12.88 -21.14
#